data_3771fb82734e0b278f247dd286282a2f
#
_entry.id   3771fb82734e0b278f247dd286282a2f
#
_cell.length_a   1.000
_cell.length_b   1.000
_cell.length_c   1.000
_cell.angle_alpha   90.00
_cell.angle_beta   90.00
_cell.angle_gamma   90.00
#
_symmetry.space_group_name_H-M   'P 1'
#
loop_
_entity.id
_entity.type
_entity.pdbx_description
1 polymer ?
#
loop_
_entity_poly.entity_id
_entity_poly.type
_entity_poly.pdbx_seq_one_letter_code
_entity_poly.pdbx_strand_id
1 'polypeptide(L)'
;SAAGISLAHIEAGLSSFTPVQGRSRAIGAVWQGRPITLVDDSYNANPDSVRAAIDLLRELPAPHVLVLGDMGEVGEQGASFHEEVGQYAASQGIEHLLTLGALARYSAARHSAAQHAGDRAQDWPQAWDMLQGLLPHAGSVLVKGSRFMGMERIVQAMLHAADGTQERMAPCC
;
A
#
# COMPACT_ATOMS: atom_id res chain seq x y z
N SER A 1 -11.84 -31.55 6.86
CA SER A 1 -10.99 -30.55 7.52
C SER A 1 -10.65 -31.05 8.93
N ALA A 2 -9.48 -30.75 9.44
CA ALA A 2 -9.04 -31.16 10.79
C ALA A 2 -9.95 -30.64 11.93
N ALA A 3 -10.76 -29.62 11.68
CA ALA A 3 -11.68 -29.00 12.62
C ALA A 3 -13.14 -29.46 12.46
N GLY A 4 -13.43 -30.43 11.58
CA GLY A 4 -14.82 -30.91 11.34
C GLY A 4 -15.74 -29.90 10.64
N ILE A 5 -15.23 -28.76 10.19
CA ILE A 5 -16.01 -27.71 9.50
C ILE A 5 -16.10 -28.06 8.01
N SER A 6 -17.28 -28.02 7.41
CA SER A 6 -17.45 -28.25 5.97
C SER A 6 -16.85 -27.14 5.11
N LEU A 7 -16.39 -27.45 3.90
CA LEU A 7 -15.89 -26.45 2.94
C LEU A 7 -16.93 -25.34 2.67
N ALA A 8 -18.21 -25.68 2.58
CA ALA A 8 -19.27 -24.72 2.37
C ALA A 8 -19.40 -23.70 3.53
N HIS A 9 -19.19 -24.12 4.78
CA HIS A 9 -19.17 -23.21 5.91
C HIS A 9 -17.92 -22.31 5.92
N ILE A 10 -16.76 -22.87 5.50
CA ILE A 10 -15.54 -22.10 5.34
C ILE A 10 -15.72 -21.04 4.24
N GLU A 11 -16.25 -21.44 3.10
CA GLU A 11 -16.52 -20.54 1.97
C GLU A 11 -17.52 -19.43 2.36
N ALA A 12 -18.63 -19.77 3.03
CA ALA A 12 -19.58 -18.79 3.50
C ALA A 12 -18.96 -17.81 4.52
N GLY A 13 -18.14 -18.30 5.44
CA GLY A 13 -17.42 -17.47 6.41
C GLY A 13 -16.41 -16.53 5.75
N LEU A 14 -15.65 -17.00 4.76
CA LEU A 14 -14.69 -16.19 4.01
C LEU A 14 -15.41 -15.16 3.12
N SER A 15 -16.53 -15.54 2.50
CA SER A 15 -17.32 -14.63 1.65
C SER A 15 -18.01 -13.52 2.44
N SER A 16 -18.29 -13.74 3.72
CA SER A 16 -18.86 -12.74 4.63
C SER A 16 -17.81 -11.89 5.34
N PHE A 17 -16.52 -12.20 5.16
CA PHE A 17 -15.45 -11.46 5.80
C PHE A 17 -15.33 -10.06 5.21
N THR A 18 -15.50 -9.05 6.05
CA THR A 18 -15.22 -7.65 5.69
C THR A 18 -13.84 -7.27 6.23
N PRO A 19 -12.89 -6.92 5.36
CA PRO A 19 -11.56 -6.50 5.81
C PRO A 19 -11.65 -5.31 6.78
N VAL A 20 -10.85 -5.36 7.84
CA VAL A 20 -10.71 -4.22 8.75
C VAL A 20 -10.01 -3.09 8.00
N GLN A 21 -10.47 -1.86 8.23
CA GLN A 21 -9.87 -0.67 7.65
C GLN A 21 -8.35 -0.65 7.87
N GLY A 22 -7.59 -0.34 6.82
CA GLY A 22 -6.14 -0.30 6.86
C GLY A 22 -5.44 -1.68 6.81
N ARG A 23 -6.18 -2.78 6.53
CA ARG A 23 -5.62 -4.13 6.42
C ARG A 23 -5.95 -4.73 5.06
N SER A 24 -5.09 -4.47 4.07
CA SER A 24 -5.16 -4.98 2.70
C SER A 24 -6.55 -4.83 2.05
N ARG A 25 -7.26 -3.74 2.36
CA ARG A 25 -8.60 -3.46 1.83
C ARG A 25 -8.50 -2.90 0.42
N ALA A 26 -8.98 -3.62 -0.57
CA ALA A 26 -9.04 -3.17 -1.95
C ALA A 26 -10.31 -2.35 -2.22
N ILE A 27 -10.14 -1.16 -2.80
CA ILE A 27 -11.18 -0.19 -3.11
C ILE A 27 -11.05 0.19 -4.58
N GLY A 28 -12.13 -0.01 -5.35
CA GLY A 28 -12.19 0.55 -6.71
C GLY A 28 -12.48 2.05 -6.64
N ALA A 29 -11.71 2.85 -7.33
CA ALA A 29 -11.93 4.28 -7.46
C ALA A 29 -11.89 4.70 -8.94
N VAL A 30 -12.38 5.89 -9.23
CA VAL A 30 -12.27 6.51 -10.54
C VAL A 30 -11.47 7.80 -10.39
N TRP A 31 -10.40 7.94 -11.15
CA TRP A 31 -9.55 9.12 -11.17
C TRP A 31 -9.54 9.73 -12.57
N GLN A 32 -10.06 10.94 -12.72
CA GLN A 32 -10.17 11.62 -14.01
C GLN A 32 -10.79 10.72 -15.10
N GLY A 33 -11.90 10.04 -14.76
CA GLY A 33 -12.61 9.12 -15.64
C GLY A 33 -11.96 7.74 -15.86
N ARG A 34 -10.81 7.43 -15.22
CA ARG A 34 -10.10 6.15 -15.34
C ARG A 34 -10.26 5.30 -14.09
N PRO A 35 -10.51 4.00 -14.25
CA PRO A 35 -10.56 3.09 -13.09
C PRO A 35 -9.16 2.92 -12.49
N ILE A 36 -9.08 2.96 -11.17
CA ILE A 36 -7.88 2.73 -10.38
C ILE A 36 -8.21 1.83 -9.19
N THR A 37 -7.31 0.94 -8.83
CA THR A 37 -7.45 0.10 -7.62
C THR A 37 -6.60 0.70 -6.50
N LEU A 38 -7.24 1.10 -5.39
CA LEU A 38 -6.55 1.51 -4.17
C LEU A 38 -6.54 0.36 -3.19
N VAL A 39 -5.37 0.01 -2.65
CA VAL A 39 -5.23 -0.92 -1.53
C VAL A 39 -4.87 -0.13 -0.27
N ASP A 40 -5.80 -0.10 0.68
CA ASP A 40 -5.58 0.46 2.01
C ASP A 40 -4.97 -0.61 2.93
N ASP A 41 -3.65 -0.55 3.13
CA ASP A 41 -2.89 -1.38 4.07
C ASP A 41 -2.13 -0.49 5.09
N SER A 42 -2.75 0.63 5.45
CA SER A 42 -2.16 1.74 6.20
C SER A 42 -2.05 1.52 7.71
N TYR A 43 -2.60 0.40 8.24
CA TYR A 43 -2.68 0.18 9.69
C TYR A 43 -1.32 -0.03 10.34
N ASN A 44 -0.45 -0.88 9.77
CA ASN A 44 0.89 -1.15 10.29
C ASN A 44 1.83 -1.66 9.20
N ALA A 45 3.14 -1.60 9.44
CA ALA A 45 4.18 -2.08 8.54
C ALA A 45 5.35 -2.71 9.30
N ASN A 46 5.73 -3.91 8.84
CA ASN A 46 7.00 -4.57 9.15
C ASN A 46 7.55 -5.18 7.85
N PRO A 47 8.83 -5.61 7.79
CA PRO A 47 9.46 -6.07 6.55
C PRO A 47 8.68 -7.17 5.82
N ASP A 48 8.22 -8.19 6.54
CA ASP A 48 7.50 -9.32 5.94
C ASP A 48 6.14 -8.91 5.38
N SER A 49 5.40 -8.07 6.13
CA SER A 49 4.10 -7.57 5.68
C SER A 49 4.22 -6.62 4.49
N VAL A 50 5.33 -5.86 4.37
CA VAL A 50 5.58 -5.01 3.20
C VAL A 50 5.93 -5.85 1.98
N ARG A 51 6.72 -6.91 2.11
CA ARG A 51 6.99 -7.86 1.01
C ARG A 51 5.70 -8.50 0.51
N ALA A 52 4.85 -9.00 1.41
CA ALA A 52 3.56 -9.56 1.04
C ALA A 52 2.64 -8.54 0.33
N ALA A 53 2.68 -7.27 0.75
CA ALA A 53 1.94 -6.19 0.11
C ALA A 53 2.47 -5.85 -1.30
N ILE A 54 3.79 -5.92 -1.51
CA ILE A 54 4.42 -5.77 -2.83
C ILE A 54 3.99 -6.92 -3.76
N ASP A 55 3.98 -8.16 -3.27
CA ASP A 55 3.52 -9.33 -4.03
C ASP A 55 2.04 -9.18 -4.43
N LEU A 56 1.19 -8.72 -3.51
CA LEU A 56 -0.21 -8.42 -3.82
C LEU A 56 -0.33 -7.30 -4.87
N LEU A 57 0.41 -6.20 -4.72
CA LEU A 57 0.34 -5.07 -5.64
C LEU A 57 0.71 -5.48 -7.07
N ARG A 58 1.71 -6.34 -7.23
CA ARG A 58 2.16 -6.85 -8.53
C ARG A 58 1.07 -7.61 -9.30
N GLU A 59 0.13 -8.26 -8.60
CA GLU A 59 -0.98 -9.02 -9.21
C GLU A 59 -2.15 -8.11 -9.65
N LEU A 60 -2.11 -6.81 -9.33
CA LEU A 60 -3.13 -5.83 -9.66
C LEU A 60 -2.84 -5.15 -11.01
N PRO A 61 -3.77 -4.35 -11.58
CA PRO A 61 -3.52 -3.61 -12.80
C PRO A 61 -2.33 -2.65 -12.70
N ALA A 62 -1.40 -2.76 -13.64
CA ALA A 62 -0.26 -1.84 -13.79
C ALA A 62 -0.70 -0.51 -14.48
N PRO A 63 0.08 0.58 -14.39
CA PRO A 63 1.28 0.77 -13.57
C PRO A 63 0.99 0.78 -12.06
N HIS A 64 1.95 0.24 -11.29
CA HIS A 64 1.84 0.11 -9.84
C HIS A 64 2.51 1.29 -9.13
N VAL A 65 1.84 1.81 -8.11
CA VAL A 65 2.38 2.82 -7.21
C VAL A 65 2.37 2.27 -5.78
N LEU A 66 3.54 2.11 -5.18
CA LEU A 66 3.69 1.80 -3.75
C LEU A 66 3.95 3.09 -2.98
N VAL A 67 3.07 3.43 -2.04
CA VAL A 67 3.26 4.53 -1.09
C VAL A 67 3.65 3.93 0.25
N LEU A 68 4.90 4.11 0.66
CA LEU A 68 5.48 3.46 1.83
C LEU A 68 5.93 4.47 2.88
N GLY A 69 5.33 4.39 4.08
CA GLY A 69 5.81 5.06 5.29
C GLY A 69 6.85 4.23 6.04
N ASP A 70 7.42 4.80 7.10
CA ASP A 70 8.36 4.06 7.95
C ASP A 70 7.75 2.76 8.48
N MET A 71 8.56 1.71 8.51
CA MET A 71 8.27 0.48 9.25
C MET A 71 8.62 0.66 10.72
N GLY A 72 7.74 0.23 11.62
CA GLY A 72 7.96 0.27 13.05
C GLY A 72 8.60 -1.02 13.58
N GLU A 73 9.03 -0.96 14.85
CA GLU A 73 9.53 -2.12 15.60
C GLU A 73 10.73 -2.83 14.95
N VAL A 74 11.53 -2.08 14.17
CA VAL A 74 12.66 -2.61 13.38
C VAL A 74 14.02 -2.45 14.08
N GLY A 75 14.07 -1.78 15.25
CA GLY A 75 15.29 -1.60 16.04
C GLY A 75 16.41 -0.92 15.24
N GLU A 76 17.66 -1.28 15.57
CA GLU A 76 18.86 -0.71 14.92
C GLU A 76 19.00 -1.10 13.44
N GLN A 77 18.31 -2.13 12.99
CA GLN A 77 18.32 -2.61 11.61
C GLN A 77 17.32 -1.86 10.70
N GLY A 78 16.68 -0.80 11.21
CA GLY A 78 15.65 -0.08 10.48
C GLY A 78 16.06 0.36 9.08
N ALA A 79 17.26 0.93 8.93
CA ALA A 79 17.78 1.35 7.63
C ALA A 79 17.95 0.17 6.65
N SER A 80 18.56 -0.93 7.12
CA SER A 80 18.78 -2.14 6.32
C SER A 80 17.48 -2.76 5.83
N PHE A 81 16.49 -2.90 6.70
CA PHE A 81 15.20 -3.45 6.31
C PHE A 81 14.47 -2.57 5.28
N HIS A 82 14.60 -1.25 5.39
CA HIS A 82 14.03 -0.35 4.39
C HIS A 82 14.77 -0.46 3.04
N GLU A 83 16.10 -0.59 3.05
CA GLU A 83 16.86 -0.85 1.82
C GLU A 83 16.45 -2.15 1.14
N GLU A 84 16.31 -3.24 1.91
CA GLU A 84 15.87 -4.54 1.39
C GLU A 84 14.48 -4.47 0.74
N VAL A 85 13.54 -3.79 1.39
CA VAL A 85 12.18 -3.61 0.87
C VAL A 85 12.17 -2.76 -0.41
N GLY A 86 12.97 -1.69 -0.48
CA GLY A 86 13.11 -0.87 -1.68
C GLY A 86 13.69 -1.67 -2.85
N GLN A 87 14.73 -2.47 -2.59
CA GLN A 87 15.31 -3.37 -3.58
C GLN A 87 14.32 -4.45 -4.01
N TYR A 88 13.54 -4.99 -3.07
CA TYR A 88 12.51 -5.98 -3.38
C TYR A 88 11.43 -5.39 -4.29
N ALA A 89 10.90 -4.20 -3.99
CA ALA A 89 9.94 -3.52 -4.84
C ALA A 89 10.46 -3.32 -6.28
N ALA A 90 11.71 -2.88 -6.42
CA ALA A 90 12.36 -2.75 -7.73
C ALA A 90 12.48 -4.10 -8.47
N SER A 91 12.88 -5.17 -7.75
CA SER A 91 13.02 -6.52 -8.34
C SER A 91 11.69 -7.14 -8.77
N GLN A 92 10.59 -6.77 -8.10
CA GLN A 92 9.24 -7.21 -8.44
C GLN A 92 8.58 -6.36 -9.54
N GLY A 93 9.27 -5.35 -10.07
CA GLY A 93 8.78 -4.53 -11.16
C GLY A 93 7.74 -3.49 -10.77
N ILE A 94 7.71 -3.07 -9.51
CA ILE A 94 6.88 -1.92 -9.09
C ILE A 94 7.40 -0.67 -9.81
N GLU A 95 6.57 -0.01 -10.60
CA GLU A 95 7.01 1.09 -11.46
C GLU A 95 7.30 2.37 -10.67
N HIS A 96 6.53 2.65 -9.61
CA HIS A 96 6.71 3.86 -8.82
C HIS A 96 6.72 3.56 -7.32
N LEU A 97 7.70 4.10 -6.62
CA LEU A 97 7.81 4.07 -5.16
C LEU A 97 7.78 5.50 -4.61
N LEU A 98 6.78 5.83 -3.82
CA LEU A 98 6.71 7.09 -3.08
C LEU A 98 6.91 6.80 -1.59
N THR A 99 7.89 7.44 -0.97
CA THR A 99 8.23 7.19 0.43
C THR A 99 8.00 8.42 1.31
N LEU A 100 7.65 8.16 2.57
CA LEU A 100 7.44 9.16 3.62
C LEU A 100 7.98 8.65 4.95
N GLY A 101 8.90 9.40 5.55
CA GLY A 101 9.51 9.07 6.83
C GLY A 101 11.02 8.96 6.78
N ALA A 102 11.66 9.14 7.92
CA ALA A 102 13.12 9.21 8.03
C ALA A 102 13.84 7.90 7.65
N LEU A 103 13.19 6.76 7.85
CA LEU A 103 13.73 5.45 7.46
C LEU A 103 13.29 5.06 6.05
N ALA A 104 12.08 5.42 5.61
CA ALA A 104 11.57 5.08 4.29
C ALA A 104 12.40 5.67 3.14
N ARG A 105 13.19 6.73 3.37
CA ARG A 105 14.15 7.26 2.40
C ARG A 105 15.21 6.23 1.96
N TYR A 106 15.54 5.25 2.82
CA TYR A 106 16.46 4.16 2.46
C TYR A 106 15.84 3.21 1.44
N SER A 107 14.51 3.01 1.47
CA SER A 107 13.81 2.29 0.40
C SER A 107 13.87 3.05 -0.91
N ALA A 108 13.68 4.38 -0.88
CA ALA A 108 13.80 5.22 -2.07
C ALA A 108 15.19 5.14 -2.70
N ALA A 109 16.25 5.08 -1.90
CA ALA A 109 17.62 4.98 -2.41
C ALA A 109 17.94 3.69 -3.19
N ARG A 110 17.06 2.67 -3.09
CA ARG A 110 17.20 1.36 -3.75
C ARG A 110 16.23 1.15 -4.92
N HIS A 111 15.48 2.17 -5.30
CA HIS A 111 14.48 2.08 -6.37
C HIS A 111 14.66 3.26 -7.36
N SER A 112 14.91 2.97 -8.64
CA SER A 112 15.30 3.99 -9.63
C SER A 112 14.23 5.03 -9.94
N ALA A 113 12.94 4.70 -9.77
CA ALA A 113 11.80 5.59 -9.97
C ALA A 113 11.16 6.03 -8.64
N ALA A 114 11.93 6.02 -7.55
CA ALA A 114 11.42 6.45 -6.26
C ALA A 114 11.43 7.97 -6.10
N GLN A 115 10.46 8.45 -5.33
CA GLN A 115 10.36 9.81 -4.84
C GLN A 115 10.25 9.79 -3.32
N HIS A 116 10.83 10.76 -2.65
CA HIS A 116 10.76 10.89 -1.19
C HIS A 116 10.12 12.21 -0.81
N ALA A 117 9.01 12.13 -0.08
CA ALA A 117 8.17 13.29 0.23
C ALA A 117 8.61 14.06 1.48
N GLY A 118 9.37 13.43 2.38
CA GLY A 118 9.86 14.07 3.60
C GLY A 118 10.13 13.07 4.72
N ASP A 119 10.84 13.52 5.74
CA ASP A 119 11.32 12.66 6.83
C ASP A 119 10.33 12.48 7.99
N ARG A 120 9.18 13.17 7.97
CA ARG A 120 8.23 13.18 9.09
C ARG A 120 6.83 12.77 8.64
N ALA A 121 6.08 12.10 9.54
CA ALA A 121 4.68 11.75 9.31
C ALA A 121 3.80 12.97 8.97
N GLN A 122 4.17 14.17 9.43
CA GLN A 122 3.48 15.42 9.16
C GLN A 122 3.66 15.91 7.71
N ASP A 123 4.65 15.42 6.99
CA ASP A 123 4.93 15.78 5.60
C ASP A 123 4.00 15.02 4.61
N TRP A 124 2.95 14.35 5.12
CA TRP A 124 1.95 13.64 4.31
C TRP A 124 1.25 14.52 3.24
N PRO A 125 1.03 15.84 3.42
CA PRO A 125 0.47 16.67 2.35
C PRO A 125 1.39 16.72 1.12
N GLN A 126 2.71 16.79 1.32
CA GLN A 126 3.69 16.73 0.24
C GLN A 126 3.66 15.37 -0.46
N ALA A 127 3.53 14.27 0.31
CA ALA A 127 3.36 12.93 -0.28
C ALA A 127 2.07 12.86 -1.12
N TRP A 128 0.98 13.48 -0.65
CA TRP A 128 -0.26 13.56 -1.41
C TRP A 128 -0.09 14.34 -2.71
N ASP A 129 0.56 15.50 -2.67
CA ASP A 129 0.81 16.31 -3.88
C ASP A 129 1.64 15.54 -4.92
N MET A 130 2.68 14.82 -4.48
CA MET A 130 3.48 13.96 -5.34
C MET A 130 2.66 12.79 -5.91
N LEU A 131 1.83 12.14 -5.09
CA LEU A 131 0.97 11.05 -5.52
C LEU A 131 -0.01 11.49 -6.61
N GLN A 132 -0.60 12.68 -6.48
CA GLN A 132 -1.51 13.23 -7.50
C GLN A 132 -0.85 13.31 -8.90
N GLY A 133 0.45 13.55 -8.97
CA GLY A 133 1.21 13.53 -10.22
C GLY A 133 1.34 12.13 -10.84
N LEU A 134 1.24 11.06 -10.05
CA LEU A 134 1.35 9.67 -10.51
C LEU A 134 -0.02 9.06 -10.86
N LEU A 135 -1.09 9.48 -10.18
CA LEU A 135 -2.45 8.91 -10.31
C LEU A 135 -3.00 8.89 -11.75
N PRO A 136 -2.77 9.90 -12.62
CA PRO A 136 -3.27 9.86 -14.00
C PRO A 136 -2.78 8.67 -14.83
N HIS A 137 -1.68 8.06 -14.42
CA HIS A 137 -1.06 6.93 -15.12
C HIS A 137 -1.13 5.62 -14.34
N ALA A 138 -1.51 5.66 -13.05
CA ALA A 138 -1.56 4.48 -12.20
C ALA A 138 -2.74 3.57 -12.53
N GLY A 139 -2.52 2.26 -12.53
CA GLY A 139 -3.55 1.23 -12.52
C GLY A 139 -3.91 0.82 -11.10
N SER A 140 -2.90 0.78 -10.21
CA SER A 140 -3.09 0.41 -8.81
C SER A 140 -2.18 1.24 -7.88
N VAL A 141 -2.69 1.56 -6.70
CA VAL A 141 -1.96 2.24 -5.62
C VAL A 141 -2.10 1.41 -4.35
N LEU A 142 -1.00 1.14 -3.67
CA LEU A 142 -1.01 0.53 -2.34
C LEU A 142 -0.38 1.50 -1.34
N VAL A 143 -1.09 1.77 -0.25
CA VAL A 143 -0.63 2.67 0.83
C VAL A 143 -0.36 1.86 2.09
N LYS A 144 0.89 1.89 2.57
CA LYS A 144 1.33 1.15 3.75
C LYS A 144 2.32 1.94 4.60
N GLY A 145 2.29 1.73 5.90
CA GLY A 145 3.24 2.30 6.87
C GLY A 145 2.87 1.92 8.29
N SER A 146 3.78 2.15 9.22
CA SER A 146 3.53 1.90 10.63
C SER A 146 2.43 2.80 11.18
N ARG A 147 1.80 2.35 12.26
CA ARG A 147 0.68 3.05 12.90
C ARG A 147 0.99 4.52 13.21
N PHE A 148 2.20 4.83 13.68
CA PHE A 148 2.60 6.20 14.02
C PHE A 148 2.74 7.12 12.81
N MET A 149 2.88 6.57 11.58
CA MET A 149 2.95 7.36 10.35
C MET A 149 1.60 7.93 9.94
N GLY A 150 0.48 7.31 10.36
CA GLY A 150 -0.87 7.76 10.04
C GLY A 150 -1.13 7.81 8.53
N MET A 151 -0.69 6.78 7.81
CA MET A 151 -0.77 6.70 6.34
C MET A 151 -2.21 6.67 5.83
N GLU A 152 -3.19 6.39 6.68
CA GLU A 152 -4.61 6.48 6.35
C GLU A 152 -5.06 7.86 5.86
N ARG A 153 -4.29 8.92 6.20
CA ARG A 153 -4.56 10.29 5.71
C ARG A 153 -4.40 10.39 4.19
N ILE A 154 -3.41 9.70 3.62
CA ILE A 154 -3.20 9.64 2.17
C ILE A 154 -4.34 8.86 1.51
N VAL A 155 -4.75 7.73 2.11
CA VAL A 155 -5.91 6.94 1.65
C VAL A 155 -7.17 7.81 1.60
N GLN A 156 -7.45 8.53 2.70
CA GLN A 156 -8.62 9.40 2.78
C GLN A 156 -8.56 10.55 1.77
N ALA A 157 -7.40 11.20 1.62
CA ALA A 157 -7.21 12.26 0.62
C ALA A 157 -7.49 11.75 -0.80
N MET A 158 -7.00 10.55 -1.14
CA MET A 158 -7.26 9.93 -2.43
C MET A 158 -8.77 9.63 -2.63
N LEU A 159 -9.44 9.07 -1.62
CA LEU A 159 -10.87 8.75 -1.69
C LEU A 159 -11.75 10.00 -1.82
N HIS A 160 -11.38 11.09 -1.14
CA HIS A 160 -12.10 12.37 -1.24
C HIS A 160 -11.93 13.05 -2.61
N ALA A 161 -10.76 12.88 -3.22
CA ALA A 161 -10.46 13.52 -4.50
C ALA A 161 -10.88 12.68 -5.72
N ALA A 162 -11.23 11.39 -5.54
CA ALA A 162 -11.69 10.52 -6.61
C ALA A 162 -13.09 10.91 -7.11
N ASP A 163 -13.33 10.75 -8.42
CA ASP A 163 -14.63 11.04 -9.06
C ASP A 163 -15.76 10.10 -8.60
N GLY A 164 -15.38 8.93 -8.08
CA GLY A 164 -16.28 7.94 -7.52
C GLY A 164 -15.51 6.78 -6.90
N THR A 165 -16.09 6.17 -5.88
CA THR A 165 -15.50 5.03 -5.18
C THR A 165 -16.47 3.85 -5.12
N GLN A 166 -15.97 2.64 -5.35
CA GLN A 166 -16.71 1.40 -5.17
C GLN A 166 -15.85 0.43 -4.37
N GLU A 167 -16.34 0.00 -3.22
CA GLU A 167 -15.68 -1.01 -2.44
C GLU A 167 -15.70 -2.35 -3.20
N ARG A 168 -14.52 -2.89 -3.52
CA ARG A 168 -14.38 -4.22 -4.09
C ARG A 168 -13.90 -5.16 -2.99
N MET A 169 -14.60 -6.26 -2.82
CA MET A 169 -14.04 -7.38 -2.08
C MET A 169 -12.86 -7.92 -2.89
N ALA A 170 -11.67 -7.93 -2.29
CA ALA A 170 -10.53 -8.59 -2.91
C ALA A 170 -10.87 -10.07 -3.12
N PRO A 171 -10.56 -10.66 -4.28
CA PRO A 171 -10.68 -12.11 -4.42
C PRO A 171 -9.74 -12.75 -3.40
N CYS A 172 -10.30 -13.62 -2.55
CA CYS A 172 -9.48 -14.47 -1.68
C CYS A 172 -8.60 -15.35 -2.56
N CYS A 173 -7.26 -15.18 -2.45
CA CYS A 173 -6.29 -16.16 -2.94
C CYS A 173 -6.29 -17.40 -2.05
#